data_a8af0fc6f9149c0139cf588dc9f2a7fb
#
_entry.id   a8af0fc6f9149c0139cf588dc9f2a7fb
#
_cell.length_a   1.000
_cell.length_b   1.000
_cell.length_c   1.000
_cell.angle_alpha   90.00
_cell.angle_beta   90.00
_cell.angle_gamma   90.00
#
_symmetry.space_group_name_H-M   'P 1'
#
loop_
_entity.id
_entity.type
_entity.pdbx_description
1 polymer ?
#
loop_
_entity_poly.entity_id
_entity_poly.type
_entity_poly.pdbx_seq_one_letter_code
_entity_poly.pdbx_strand_id
1 'polypeptide(L)'
;KDVFLLKSILDTISISKTKFPFHLFQNSQLGDIENSFATFQKEFLANELNNKLKPYQIESNAQRLEFNHLKERLSLLESQKNITESELEIQKSDLERYEKLYKKDIIAAQELEKHRLQYLQAEKGFKALLSTISQLKSSLNELKRNSQSTQINEEKDFINLDRSLTQVFFALKKSLSDWELSYVLKSSISGKVSYLQLWSENQPVNTGDVVFSVIPSLKSSYIAKAKAPAANAGKLAAKQLVNIRLLNYPDREFGVINGFVQNIAATPDKDGNLLIDITLPQGLKTSYEKDIAFQQEMSGTGDIITKDLRLLERFLYQFRDMVRR
;
A
#
# COMPACT_ATOMS: atom_id res chain seq x y z
N LYS A 1 20.54 3.74 13.29
CA LYS A 1 19.76 3.39 14.49
C LYS A 1 18.36 3.99 14.40
N ASP A 2 18.27 5.30 14.12
CA ASP A 2 16.98 6.03 14.05
C ASP A 2 16.06 5.54 12.93
N VAL A 3 16.63 5.17 11.76
CA VAL A 3 15.88 4.60 10.65
C VAL A 3 15.26 3.24 11.01
N PHE A 4 15.97 2.39 11.75
CA PHE A 4 15.42 1.11 12.23
C PHE A 4 14.31 1.29 13.26
N LEU A 5 14.44 2.31 14.14
CA LEU A 5 13.39 2.69 15.08
C LEU A 5 12.14 3.16 14.33
N LEU A 6 12.31 4.03 13.32
CA LEU A 6 11.22 4.51 12.46
C LEU A 6 10.51 3.35 11.77
N LYS A 7 11.27 2.40 11.20
CA LYS A 7 10.71 1.21 10.56
C LYS A 7 9.88 0.38 11.53
N SER A 8 10.41 0.09 12.71
CA SER A 8 9.73 -0.69 13.76
C SER A 8 8.40 -0.05 14.16
N ILE A 9 8.37 1.29 14.29
CA ILE A 9 7.16 2.03 14.62
C ILE A 9 6.16 1.97 13.46
N LEU A 10 6.59 2.20 12.21
CA LEU A 10 5.72 2.18 11.03
C LEU A 10 5.14 0.79 10.72
N ASP A 11 5.82 -0.29 11.12
CA ASP A 11 5.31 -1.65 10.95
C ASP A 11 4.27 -2.03 12.02
N THR A 12 4.26 -1.35 13.16
CA THR A 12 3.32 -1.59 14.26
C THR A 12 2.10 -0.67 14.25
N ILE A 13 2.20 0.52 13.62
CA ILE A 13 1.14 1.52 13.62
C ILE A 13 0.08 1.23 12.55
N SER A 14 -1.20 1.24 12.96
CA SER A 14 -2.34 1.39 12.06
C SER A 14 -2.60 2.88 11.82
N ILE A 15 -2.54 3.34 10.57
CA ILE A 15 -2.60 4.75 10.16
C ILE A 15 -3.79 5.52 10.76
N SER A 16 -4.92 4.85 10.97
CA SER A 16 -6.18 5.51 11.31
C SER A 16 -6.48 5.66 12.80
N LYS A 17 -5.71 5.04 13.71
CA LYS A 17 -6.11 4.95 15.14
C LYS A 17 -5.04 5.29 16.16
N THR A 18 -3.79 5.46 15.79
CA THR A 18 -2.69 5.58 16.75
C THR A 18 -1.97 6.92 16.59
N LYS A 19 -1.68 7.60 17.71
CA LYS A 19 -0.82 8.80 17.70
C LYS A 19 0.59 8.39 17.32
N PHE A 20 1.19 9.10 16.38
CA PHE A 20 2.57 8.87 16.00
C PHE A 20 3.52 9.60 16.96
N PRO A 21 4.56 8.93 17.51
CA PRO A 21 5.44 9.53 18.51
C PRO A 21 6.54 10.39 17.87
N PHE A 22 6.17 11.52 17.24
CA PHE A 22 7.13 12.43 16.57
C PHE A 22 8.23 12.97 17.49
N HIS A 23 7.98 13.06 18.80
CA HIS A 23 8.97 13.54 19.76
C HIS A 23 10.24 12.68 19.80
N LEU A 24 10.16 11.41 19.42
CA LEU A 24 11.32 10.51 19.34
C LEU A 24 12.27 10.84 18.19
N PHE A 25 11.81 11.63 17.21
CA PHE A 25 12.54 11.94 15.99
C PHE A 25 12.99 13.39 15.87
N GLN A 26 12.82 14.23 16.89
CA GLN A 26 13.15 15.65 16.85
C GLN A 26 14.63 15.93 16.56
N ASN A 27 15.54 15.05 17.00
CA ASN A 27 16.99 15.17 16.79
C ASN A 27 17.58 13.98 16.02
N SER A 28 16.72 13.25 15.28
CA SER A 28 17.17 12.07 14.54
C SER A 28 17.81 12.45 13.21
N GLN A 29 18.81 11.69 12.81
CA GLN A 29 19.46 11.80 11.50
C GLN A 29 18.90 10.73 10.57
N LEU A 30 17.93 11.11 9.75
CA LEU A 30 17.24 10.19 8.85
C LEU A 30 17.85 10.16 7.43
N GLY A 31 18.77 11.09 7.11
CA GLY A 31 19.44 11.13 5.80
C GLY A 31 18.46 11.22 4.64
N ASP A 32 18.59 10.32 3.66
CA ASP A 32 17.76 10.33 2.44
C ASP A 32 16.26 10.19 2.69
N ILE A 33 15.86 9.71 3.88
CA ILE A 33 14.45 9.50 4.25
C ILE A 33 13.83 10.78 4.84
N GLU A 34 14.62 11.76 5.24
CA GLU A 34 14.19 12.95 5.99
C GLU A 34 13.06 13.71 5.29
N ASN A 35 13.17 13.93 3.98
CA ASN A 35 12.13 14.62 3.20
C ASN A 35 10.80 13.85 3.19
N SER A 36 10.84 12.54 3.04
CA SER A 36 9.65 11.68 3.05
C SER A 36 9.02 11.65 4.44
N PHE A 37 9.83 11.65 5.49
CA PHE A 37 9.37 11.71 6.88
C PHE A 37 8.74 13.06 7.22
N ALA A 38 9.37 14.18 6.83
CA ALA A 38 8.83 15.52 7.04
C ALA A 38 7.48 15.72 6.33
N THR A 39 7.35 15.20 5.11
CA THR A 39 6.08 15.24 4.37
C THR A 39 5.00 14.41 5.07
N PHE A 40 5.33 13.21 5.54
CA PHE A 40 4.42 12.39 6.32
C PHE A 40 4.00 13.09 7.62
N GLN A 41 4.94 13.69 8.35
CA GLN A 41 4.66 14.43 9.58
C GLN A 41 3.68 15.58 9.34
N LYS A 42 3.88 16.36 8.28
CA LYS A 42 3.00 17.48 7.90
C LYS A 42 1.57 17.02 7.67
N GLU A 43 1.38 16.00 6.83
CA GLU A 43 0.05 15.51 6.48
C GLU A 43 -0.63 14.80 7.68
N PHE A 44 0.15 14.09 8.50
CA PHE A 44 -0.37 13.47 9.71
C PHE A 44 -0.89 14.51 10.71
N LEU A 45 -0.11 15.57 10.96
CA LEU A 45 -0.52 16.66 11.87
C LEU A 45 -1.71 17.45 11.33
N ALA A 46 -1.81 17.65 10.01
CA ALA A 46 -2.96 18.27 9.38
C ALA A 46 -4.24 17.44 9.58
N ASN A 47 -4.16 16.13 9.41
CA ASN A 47 -5.26 15.21 9.66
C ASN A 47 -5.64 15.18 11.16
N GLU A 48 -4.67 15.11 12.06
CA GLU A 48 -4.91 15.15 13.52
C GLU A 48 -5.58 16.46 13.95
N LEU A 49 -5.12 17.59 13.40
CA LEU A 49 -5.69 18.92 13.69
C LEU A 49 -7.15 19.02 13.23
N ASN A 50 -7.44 18.58 12.02
CA ASN A 50 -8.80 18.54 11.50
C ASN A 50 -9.73 17.68 12.37
N ASN A 51 -9.27 16.49 12.76
CA ASN A 51 -10.01 15.59 13.64
C ASN A 51 -10.24 16.15 15.04
N LYS A 52 -9.31 16.98 15.55
CA LYS A 52 -9.41 17.62 16.86
C LYS A 52 -10.34 18.84 16.82
N LEU A 53 -10.19 19.70 15.84
CA LEU A 53 -10.96 20.96 15.76
C LEU A 53 -12.39 20.74 15.27
N LYS A 54 -12.61 19.77 14.41
CA LYS A 54 -13.91 19.44 13.80
C LYS A 54 -14.65 20.67 13.26
N PRO A 55 -14.04 21.48 12.38
CA PRO A 55 -14.55 22.78 11.96
C PRO A 55 -15.95 22.69 11.38
N TYR A 56 -16.23 21.67 10.57
CA TYR A 56 -17.55 21.46 9.96
C TYR A 56 -18.65 21.15 10.96
N GLN A 57 -18.33 20.49 12.10
CA GLN A 57 -19.32 20.26 13.15
C GLN A 57 -19.70 21.54 13.86
N ILE A 58 -18.77 22.48 14.05
CA ILE A 58 -19.03 23.79 14.63
C ILE A 58 -19.95 24.57 13.70
N GLU A 59 -19.64 24.63 12.40
CA GLU A 59 -20.44 25.31 11.39
C GLU A 59 -21.84 24.70 11.25
N SER A 60 -21.95 23.37 11.17
CA SER A 60 -23.22 22.64 11.10
C SER A 60 -24.10 22.91 12.32
N ASN A 61 -23.52 23.00 13.54
CA ASN A 61 -24.27 23.35 14.71
C ASN A 61 -24.78 24.80 14.69
N ALA A 62 -23.97 25.75 14.20
CA ALA A 62 -24.40 27.15 14.03
C ALA A 62 -25.56 27.26 13.03
N GLN A 63 -25.42 26.61 11.87
CA GLN A 63 -26.48 26.59 10.82
C GLN A 63 -27.76 25.92 11.36
N ARG A 64 -27.66 24.88 12.18
CA ARG A 64 -28.84 24.25 12.81
C ARG A 64 -29.57 25.18 13.77
N LEU A 65 -28.83 25.93 14.60
CA LEU A 65 -29.43 26.93 15.51
C LEU A 65 -30.13 28.03 14.73
N GLU A 66 -29.50 28.59 13.70
CA GLU A 66 -30.08 29.60 12.83
C GLU A 66 -31.33 29.07 12.13
N PHE A 67 -31.30 27.86 11.60
CA PHE A 67 -32.48 27.24 10.99
C PHE A 67 -33.66 27.13 11.95
N ASN A 68 -33.41 26.77 13.19
CA ASN A 68 -34.46 26.66 14.22
C ASN A 68 -35.06 28.03 14.55
N HIS A 69 -34.24 29.10 14.67
CA HIS A 69 -34.71 30.45 14.92
C HIS A 69 -35.53 30.99 13.75
N LEU A 70 -35.09 30.76 12.50
CA LEU A 70 -35.86 31.22 11.33
C LEU A 70 -37.16 30.40 11.19
N LYS A 71 -37.18 29.14 11.52
CA LYS A 71 -38.38 28.29 11.52
C LYS A 71 -39.39 28.76 12.57
N GLU A 72 -38.94 29.09 13.76
CA GLU A 72 -39.78 29.64 14.82
C GLU A 72 -40.39 30.98 14.40
N ARG A 73 -39.58 31.89 13.85
CA ARG A 73 -40.03 33.16 13.28
C ARG A 73 -41.07 32.96 12.17
N LEU A 74 -40.86 31.98 11.29
CA LEU A 74 -41.83 31.65 10.23
C LEU A 74 -43.17 31.21 10.84
N SER A 75 -43.20 30.39 11.88
CA SER A 75 -44.40 29.96 12.57
C SER A 75 -45.19 31.13 13.14
N LEU A 76 -44.48 32.10 13.76
CA LEU A 76 -45.10 33.33 14.28
C LEU A 76 -45.71 34.17 13.16
N LEU A 77 -45.01 34.36 12.03
CA LEU A 77 -45.53 35.11 10.88
C LEU A 77 -46.70 34.39 10.19
N GLU A 78 -46.71 33.07 10.16
CA GLU A 78 -47.84 32.28 9.65
C GLU A 78 -49.08 32.40 10.56
N SER A 79 -48.89 32.47 11.87
CA SER A 79 -49.96 32.76 12.82
C SER A 79 -50.50 34.21 12.61
N GLN A 80 -49.59 35.19 12.48
CA GLN A 80 -49.97 36.57 12.18
C GLN A 80 -50.72 36.69 10.85
N LYS A 81 -50.28 35.94 9.82
CA LYS A 81 -50.97 35.88 8.52
C LYS A 81 -52.43 35.49 8.68
N ASN A 82 -52.74 34.47 9.46
CA ASN A 82 -54.14 34.01 9.67
C ASN A 82 -55.00 35.09 10.32
N ILE A 83 -54.44 35.85 11.28
CA ILE A 83 -55.13 36.96 11.95
C ILE A 83 -55.40 38.09 10.94
N THR A 84 -54.34 38.51 10.19
CA THR A 84 -54.47 39.61 9.21
C THR A 84 -55.38 39.22 8.02
N GLU A 85 -55.44 37.95 7.66
CA GLU A 85 -56.35 37.44 6.64
C GLU A 85 -57.81 37.56 7.09
N SER A 86 -58.12 37.21 8.34
CA SER A 86 -59.46 37.38 8.92
C SER A 86 -59.83 38.85 9.04
N GLU A 87 -58.89 39.74 9.41
CA GLU A 87 -59.09 41.19 9.43
C GLU A 87 -59.41 41.73 8.05
N LEU A 88 -58.70 41.32 7.01
CA LEU A 88 -58.94 41.69 5.62
C LEU A 88 -60.36 41.25 5.14
N GLU A 89 -60.79 40.03 5.52
CA GLU A 89 -62.12 39.51 5.21
C GLU A 89 -63.23 40.40 5.85
N ILE A 90 -63.04 40.81 7.11
CA ILE A 90 -63.97 41.75 7.80
C ILE A 90 -64.01 43.08 7.08
N GLN A 91 -62.88 43.69 6.73
CA GLN A 91 -62.81 44.95 6.00
C GLN A 91 -63.43 44.85 4.62
N LYS A 92 -63.29 43.75 3.92
CA LYS A 92 -63.95 43.51 2.64
C LYS A 92 -65.47 43.43 2.77
N SER A 93 -65.94 42.63 3.75
CA SER A 93 -67.39 42.55 4.02
C SER A 93 -68.01 43.92 4.39
N ASP A 94 -67.22 44.69 5.15
CA ASP A 94 -67.68 46.06 5.51
C ASP A 94 -67.75 46.96 4.28
N LEU A 95 -66.70 46.94 3.43
CA LEU A 95 -66.75 47.71 2.17
C LEU A 95 -67.91 47.28 1.28
N GLU A 96 -68.20 46.00 1.11
CA GLU A 96 -69.35 45.53 0.34
C GLU A 96 -70.69 45.99 0.92
N ARG A 97 -70.80 46.09 2.25
CA ARG A 97 -71.99 46.66 2.92
C ARG A 97 -72.14 48.13 2.61
N TYR A 98 -71.07 48.90 2.70
CA TYR A 98 -71.12 50.36 2.36
C TYR A 98 -71.36 50.62 0.88
N GLU A 99 -70.84 49.78 -0.02
CA GLU A 99 -71.16 49.85 -1.45
C GLU A 99 -72.67 49.67 -1.72
N LYS A 100 -73.34 48.72 -0.99
CA LYS A 100 -74.78 48.53 -1.09
C LYS A 100 -75.57 49.67 -0.53
N LEU A 101 -75.13 50.35 0.55
CA LEU A 101 -75.76 51.51 1.13
C LEU A 101 -75.63 52.71 0.22
N TYR A 102 -74.47 52.93 -0.42
CA TYR A 102 -74.27 54.01 -1.40
C TYR A 102 -75.16 53.85 -2.64
N LYS A 103 -75.29 52.62 -3.17
CA LYS A 103 -76.19 52.31 -4.28
C LYS A 103 -77.67 52.59 -3.95
N LYS A 104 -78.05 52.75 -2.70
CA LYS A 104 -79.38 53.14 -2.21
C LYS A 104 -79.47 54.58 -1.80
N ASP A 105 -78.47 55.42 -2.14
CA ASP A 105 -78.36 56.83 -1.78
C ASP A 105 -78.50 57.08 -0.27
N ILE A 106 -78.10 56.12 0.60
CA ILE A 106 -78.20 56.25 2.06
C ILE A 106 -76.96 56.90 2.66
N ILE A 107 -75.78 56.84 2.01
CA ILE A 107 -74.51 57.41 2.46
C ILE A 107 -73.90 58.29 1.40
N ALA A 108 -73.02 59.21 1.83
CA ALA A 108 -72.28 60.11 0.94
C ALA A 108 -71.07 59.35 0.30
N ALA A 109 -70.64 59.80 -0.89
CA ALA A 109 -69.49 59.29 -1.61
C ALA A 109 -68.21 59.27 -0.74
N GLN A 110 -68.00 60.29 0.08
CA GLN A 110 -66.88 60.47 0.97
C GLN A 110 -66.82 59.34 2.01
N GLU A 111 -67.94 58.83 2.51
CA GLU A 111 -68.02 57.74 3.46
C GLU A 111 -67.62 56.43 2.79
N LEU A 112 -68.09 56.16 1.59
CA LEU A 112 -67.67 54.99 0.80
C LEU A 112 -66.17 55.01 0.49
N GLU A 113 -65.63 56.16 0.08
CA GLU A 113 -64.16 56.30 -0.20
C GLU A 113 -63.31 56.01 1.03
N LYS A 114 -63.76 56.42 2.22
CA LYS A 114 -63.10 56.16 3.48
C LYS A 114 -62.97 54.59 3.74
N HIS A 115 -64.07 53.87 3.62
CA HIS A 115 -64.09 52.43 3.81
C HIS A 115 -63.27 51.67 2.72
N ARG A 116 -63.28 52.16 1.49
CA ARG A 116 -62.46 51.70 0.41
C ARG A 116 -60.96 51.88 0.71
N LEU A 117 -60.59 53.03 1.24
CA LEU A 117 -59.20 53.31 1.66
C LEU A 117 -58.77 52.40 2.78
N GLN A 118 -59.63 52.10 3.77
CA GLN A 118 -59.34 51.17 4.88
C GLN A 118 -59.07 49.73 4.34
N TYR A 119 -59.95 49.26 3.44
CA TYR A 119 -59.76 47.97 2.79
C TYR A 119 -58.44 47.91 2.01
N LEU A 120 -58.09 48.88 1.21
CA LEU A 120 -56.89 48.97 0.43
C LEU A 120 -55.62 49.01 1.34
N GLN A 121 -55.71 49.69 2.49
CA GLN A 121 -54.65 49.71 3.48
C GLN A 121 -54.44 48.31 4.13
N ALA A 122 -55.54 47.65 4.49
CA ALA A 122 -55.46 46.25 5.02
C ALA A 122 -54.92 45.26 3.98
N GLU A 123 -55.37 45.35 2.72
CA GLU A 123 -54.87 44.55 1.60
C GLU A 123 -53.35 44.74 1.36
N LYS A 124 -52.91 46.02 1.38
CA LYS A 124 -51.47 46.33 1.27
C LYS A 124 -50.66 45.71 2.42
N GLY A 125 -51.16 45.80 3.65
CA GLY A 125 -50.53 45.22 4.83
C GLY A 125 -50.42 43.70 4.71
N PHE A 126 -51.50 43.03 4.30
CA PHE A 126 -51.53 41.61 4.08
C PHE A 126 -50.53 41.13 2.99
N LYS A 127 -50.47 41.85 1.84
CA LYS A 127 -49.53 41.57 0.76
C LYS A 127 -48.08 41.78 1.21
N ALA A 128 -47.78 42.78 2.03
CA ALA A 128 -46.47 43.00 2.61
C ALA A 128 -46.04 41.84 3.54
N LEU A 129 -47.00 41.36 4.36
CA LEU A 129 -46.76 40.19 5.23
C LEU A 129 -46.47 38.91 4.42
N LEU A 130 -47.23 38.65 3.34
CA LEU A 130 -46.97 37.52 2.43
C LEU A 130 -45.57 37.60 1.79
N SER A 131 -45.14 38.81 1.39
CA SER A 131 -43.81 39.05 0.85
C SER A 131 -42.72 38.68 1.89
N THR A 132 -42.90 39.14 3.15
CA THR A 132 -41.98 38.80 4.25
C THR A 132 -41.91 37.31 4.51
N ILE A 133 -43.06 36.60 4.52
CA ILE A 133 -43.11 35.14 4.66
C ILE A 133 -42.39 34.47 3.49
N SER A 134 -42.58 34.93 2.26
CA SER A 134 -41.90 34.37 1.07
C SER A 134 -40.38 34.53 1.14
N GLN A 135 -39.90 35.73 1.55
CA GLN A 135 -38.48 36.00 1.76
C GLN A 135 -37.88 35.06 2.82
N LEU A 136 -38.58 34.88 3.96
CA LEU A 136 -38.12 34.00 5.03
C LEU A 136 -38.07 32.53 4.61
N LYS A 137 -39.05 32.05 3.84
CA LYS A 137 -39.04 30.71 3.22
C LYS A 137 -37.85 30.54 2.26
N SER A 138 -37.52 31.57 1.48
CA SER A 138 -36.35 31.56 0.61
C SER A 138 -35.04 31.45 1.42
N SER A 139 -34.91 32.24 2.51
CA SER A 139 -33.74 32.16 3.41
C SER A 139 -33.60 30.80 4.07
N LEU A 140 -34.72 30.18 4.50
CA LEU A 140 -34.69 28.81 5.03
C LEU A 140 -34.23 27.78 3.99
N ASN A 141 -34.67 27.91 2.74
CA ASN A 141 -34.22 27.05 1.65
C ASN A 141 -32.73 27.21 1.32
N GLU A 142 -32.26 28.47 1.37
CA GLU A 142 -30.83 28.77 1.18
C GLU A 142 -29.98 28.16 2.31
N LEU A 143 -30.38 28.34 3.56
CA LEU A 143 -29.69 27.76 4.71
C LEU A 143 -29.67 26.24 4.65
N LYS A 144 -30.76 25.59 4.20
CA LYS A 144 -30.80 24.16 3.98
C LYS A 144 -29.79 23.70 2.93
N ARG A 145 -29.69 24.45 1.80
CA ARG A 145 -28.69 24.18 0.75
C ARG A 145 -27.26 24.34 1.28
N ASN A 146 -27.03 25.41 2.06
CA ASN A 146 -25.71 25.67 2.67
C ASN A 146 -25.33 24.56 3.63
N SER A 147 -26.26 24.09 4.47
CA SER A 147 -26.04 22.95 5.36
C SER A 147 -25.67 21.65 4.61
N GLN A 148 -26.36 21.36 3.50
CA GLN A 148 -26.01 20.23 2.65
C GLN A 148 -24.63 20.40 2.01
N SER A 149 -24.28 21.62 1.57
CA SER A 149 -22.95 21.92 1.03
C SER A 149 -21.84 21.73 2.07
N THR A 150 -22.08 22.18 3.31
CA THR A 150 -21.16 21.97 4.45
C THR A 150 -20.90 20.48 4.69
N GLN A 151 -21.95 19.64 4.68
CA GLN A 151 -21.80 18.19 4.84
C GLN A 151 -20.99 17.54 3.69
N ILE A 152 -21.27 17.95 2.45
CA ILE A 152 -20.53 17.45 1.28
C ILE A 152 -19.05 17.86 1.35
N ASN A 153 -18.76 19.08 1.80
CA ASN A 153 -17.40 19.57 1.94
C ASN A 153 -16.66 18.84 3.06
N GLU A 154 -17.33 18.58 4.20
CA GLU A 154 -16.78 17.74 5.29
C GLU A 154 -16.34 16.37 4.77
N GLU A 155 -17.20 15.69 4.02
CA GLU A 155 -16.90 14.37 3.44
C GLU A 155 -15.75 14.42 2.44
N LYS A 156 -15.76 15.43 1.54
CA LYS A 156 -14.67 15.62 0.57
C LYS A 156 -13.32 15.87 1.24
N ASP A 157 -13.29 16.75 2.23
CA ASP A 157 -12.05 17.10 2.92
C ASP A 157 -11.55 15.91 3.76
N PHE A 158 -12.45 15.16 4.40
CA PHE A 158 -12.10 13.93 5.09
C PHE A 158 -11.44 12.92 4.14
N ILE A 159 -12.07 12.65 2.99
CA ILE A 159 -11.54 11.73 1.98
C ILE A 159 -10.19 12.22 1.44
N ASN A 160 -10.04 13.53 1.20
CA ASN A 160 -8.80 14.09 0.68
C ASN A 160 -7.66 14.00 1.70
N LEU A 161 -7.91 14.32 2.96
CA LEU A 161 -6.94 14.21 4.05
C LEU A 161 -6.51 12.76 4.29
N ASP A 162 -7.47 11.82 4.30
CA ASP A 162 -7.19 10.40 4.46
C ASP A 162 -6.38 9.84 3.29
N ARG A 163 -6.74 10.23 2.06
CA ARG A 163 -5.99 9.85 0.84
C ARG A 163 -4.58 10.41 0.86
N SER A 164 -4.42 11.70 1.17
CA SER A 164 -3.10 12.34 1.26
C SER A 164 -2.23 11.66 2.30
N LEU A 165 -2.75 11.44 3.50
CA LEU A 165 -2.05 10.74 4.58
C LEU A 165 -1.64 9.32 4.18
N THR A 166 -2.55 8.56 3.56
CA THR A 166 -2.28 7.21 3.08
C THR A 166 -1.17 7.21 2.02
N GLN A 167 -1.22 8.15 1.07
CA GLN A 167 -0.22 8.27 0.01
C GLN A 167 1.18 8.57 0.57
N VAL A 168 1.30 9.55 1.47
CA VAL A 168 2.60 9.90 2.05
C VAL A 168 3.14 8.82 2.98
N PHE A 169 2.27 8.07 3.66
CA PHE A 169 2.67 6.91 4.47
C PHE A 169 3.31 5.80 3.62
N PHE A 170 2.69 5.44 2.50
CA PHE A 170 3.27 4.45 1.58
C PHE A 170 4.52 4.97 0.88
N ALA A 171 4.59 6.27 0.58
CA ALA A 171 5.81 6.88 0.06
C ALA A 171 6.96 6.80 1.07
N LEU A 172 6.70 7.05 2.35
CA LEU A 172 7.68 6.89 3.42
C LEU A 172 8.12 5.42 3.58
N LYS A 173 7.17 4.46 3.56
CA LYS A 173 7.51 3.02 3.58
C LYS A 173 8.37 2.60 2.39
N LYS A 174 8.09 3.15 1.22
CA LYS A 174 8.91 2.90 0.03
C LYS A 174 10.32 3.47 0.22
N SER A 175 10.46 4.73 0.67
CA SER A 175 11.79 5.33 0.94
C SER A 175 12.60 4.52 1.95
N LEU A 176 11.94 3.97 2.98
CA LEU A 176 12.57 3.06 3.95
C LEU A 176 13.04 1.75 3.31
N SER A 177 12.23 1.17 2.42
CA SER A 177 12.61 -0.04 1.71
C SER A 177 13.79 0.20 0.76
N ASP A 178 13.77 1.31 0.03
CA ASP A 178 14.84 1.71 -0.88
C ASP A 178 16.14 1.97 -0.11
N TRP A 179 16.06 2.62 1.06
CA TRP A 179 17.18 2.82 1.97
C TRP A 179 17.73 1.47 2.49
N GLU A 180 16.84 0.54 2.90
CA GLU A 180 17.26 -0.79 3.37
C GLU A 180 18.01 -1.56 2.27
N LEU A 181 17.51 -1.51 1.03
CA LEU A 181 18.17 -2.13 -0.12
C LEU A 181 19.54 -1.53 -0.42
N SER A 182 19.70 -0.22 -0.20
CA SER A 182 20.96 0.48 -0.49
C SER A 182 22.03 0.36 0.60
N TYR A 183 21.60 0.32 1.87
CA TYR A 183 22.53 0.41 3.00
C TYR A 183 22.56 -0.82 3.91
N VAL A 184 21.66 -1.77 3.73
CA VAL A 184 21.58 -2.96 4.59
C VAL A 184 21.70 -4.24 3.77
N LEU A 185 22.81 -4.94 3.94
CA LEU A 185 23.00 -6.25 3.34
C LEU A 185 22.24 -7.32 4.17
N LYS A 186 21.23 -7.92 3.59
CA LYS A 186 20.35 -8.89 4.24
C LYS A 186 20.32 -10.21 3.46
N SER A 187 20.55 -11.31 4.18
CA SER A 187 20.38 -12.64 3.60
C SER A 187 18.92 -13.09 3.61
N SER A 188 18.48 -13.74 2.53
CA SER A 188 17.16 -14.39 2.45
C SER A 188 17.10 -15.73 3.18
N ILE A 189 18.27 -16.28 3.60
CA ILE A 189 18.38 -17.58 4.28
C ILE A 189 19.07 -17.43 5.64
N SER A 190 18.67 -18.26 6.59
CA SER A 190 19.34 -18.37 7.89
C SER A 190 20.54 -19.30 7.80
N GLY A 191 21.69 -18.89 8.33
CA GLY A 191 22.88 -19.70 8.25
C GLY A 191 24.08 -19.08 8.94
N LYS A 192 25.25 -19.70 8.75
CA LYS A 192 26.54 -19.20 9.23
C LYS A 192 27.13 -18.22 8.22
N VAL A 193 27.45 -17.01 8.68
CA VAL A 193 28.10 -16.00 7.83
C VAL A 193 29.58 -16.32 7.68
N SER A 194 30.08 -16.23 6.44
CA SER A 194 31.49 -16.30 6.09
C SER A 194 31.87 -15.03 5.35
N TYR A 195 32.86 -14.29 5.87
CA TYR A 195 33.41 -13.09 5.22
C TYR A 195 34.41 -13.52 4.17
N LEU A 196 34.31 -12.96 2.97
CA LEU A 196 35.17 -13.34 1.85
C LEU A 196 36.30 -12.31 1.64
N GLN A 197 35.96 -11.04 1.61
CA GLN A 197 36.91 -9.95 1.28
C GLN A 197 36.96 -8.86 2.33
N LEU A 198 36.16 -8.93 3.40
CA LEU A 198 36.15 -7.96 4.48
C LEU A 198 37.10 -8.40 5.60
N TRP A 199 38.11 -7.56 5.85
CA TRP A 199 39.16 -7.81 6.86
C TRP A 199 39.10 -6.84 8.04
N SER A 200 38.46 -5.67 7.84
CA SER A 200 38.36 -4.63 8.87
C SER A 200 37.09 -3.82 8.78
N GLU A 201 36.72 -3.19 9.89
CA GLU A 201 35.67 -2.18 9.92
C GLU A 201 36.03 -0.96 9.04
N ASN A 202 35.00 -0.33 8.43
CA ASN A 202 35.13 0.81 7.51
C ASN A 202 35.97 0.55 6.24
N GLN A 203 36.15 -0.71 5.83
CA GLN A 203 36.77 -1.03 4.55
C GLN A 203 35.85 -0.61 3.40
N PRO A 204 36.35 0.13 2.39
CA PRO A 204 35.58 0.46 1.21
C PRO A 204 35.28 -0.78 0.38
N VAL A 205 34.09 -0.86 -0.17
CA VAL A 205 33.61 -1.91 -1.07
C VAL A 205 33.09 -1.29 -2.34
N ASN A 206 33.26 -1.95 -3.48
CA ASN A 206 32.74 -1.51 -4.75
C ASN A 206 31.41 -2.21 -5.07
N THR A 207 30.63 -1.59 -5.93
CA THR A 207 29.40 -2.22 -6.43
C THR A 207 29.72 -3.51 -7.17
N GLY A 208 29.14 -4.62 -6.74
CA GLY A 208 29.36 -5.95 -7.31
C GLY A 208 30.37 -6.81 -6.54
N ASP A 209 31.07 -6.27 -5.55
CA ASP A 209 31.97 -7.05 -4.69
C ASP A 209 31.15 -8.03 -3.81
N VAL A 210 31.64 -9.28 -3.72
CA VAL A 210 31.07 -10.27 -2.81
C VAL A 210 31.64 -10.06 -1.42
N VAL A 211 30.83 -9.47 -0.54
CA VAL A 211 31.25 -9.06 0.81
C VAL A 211 31.26 -10.25 1.77
N PHE A 212 30.17 -11.02 1.79
CA PHE A 212 30.04 -12.21 2.62
C PHE A 212 29.14 -13.23 1.96
N SER A 213 29.23 -14.51 2.40
CA SER A 213 28.30 -15.56 2.03
C SER A 213 27.61 -16.12 3.27
N VAL A 214 26.40 -16.64 3.08
CA VAL A 214 25.63 -17.28 4.14
C VAL A 214 25.48 -18.77 3.81
N ILE A 215 26.07 -19.61 4.65
CA ILE A 215 25.99 -21.06 4.53
C ILE A 215 24.75 -21.54 5.29
N PRO A 216 23.76 -22.17 4.64
CA PRO A 216 22.55 -22.65 5.30
C PRO A 216 22.86 -23.59 6.46
N SER A 217 22.22 -23.41 7.60
CA SER A 217 22.34 -24.28 8.76
C SER A 217 21.58 -25.61 8.60
N LEU A 218 20.57 -25.62 7.73
CA LEU A 218 19.83 -26.86 7.42
C LEU A 218 20.66 -27.73 6.50
N LYS A 219 20.86 -29.01 6.89
CA LYS A 219 21.48 -30.03 6.04
C LYS A 219 20.56 -30.29 4.84
N SER A 220 20.73 -29.53 3.77
CA SER A 220 20.19 -29.88 2.47
C SER A 220 21.06 -30.96 1.84
N SER A 221 20.49 -31.80 0.97
CA SER A 221 21.25 -32.77 0.19
C SER A 221 22.34 -32.06 -0.61
N TYR A 222 23.55 -32.58 -0.56
CA TYR A 222 24.64 -32.05 -1.37
C TYR A 222 24.42 -32.41 -2.84
N ILE A 223 24.70 -31.45 -3.72
CA ILE A 223 24.64 -31.60 -5.17
C ILE A 223 26.03 -31.23 -5.72
N ALA A 224 26.63 -32.07 -6.52
CA ALA A 224 27.81 -31.71 -7.27
C ALA A 224 27.41 -31.25 -8.69
N LYS A 225 28.00 -30.16 -9.13
CA LYS A 225 27.84 -29.66 -10.50
C LYS A 225 29.10 -29.94 -11.28
N ALA A 226 29.00 -30.71 -12.35
CA ALA A 226 30.11 -31.02 -13.24
C ALA A 226 29.94 -30.35 -14.60
N LYS A 227 31.07 -30.03 -15.22
CA LYS A 227 31.16 -29.62 -16.64
C LYS A 227 31.80 -30.73 -17.44
N ALA A 228 31.14 -31.21 -18.47
CA ALA A 228 31.71 -32.19 -19.41
C ALA A 228 31.70 -31.65 -20.83
N PRO A 229 32.75 -31.88 -21.64
CA PRO A 229 32.75 -31.47 -23.04
C PRO A 229 31.55 -32.05 -23.80
N ALA A 230 30.90 -31.26 -24.64
CA ALA A 230 29.77 -31.73 -25.45
C ALA A 230 30.19 -32.81 -26.46
N ALA A 231 31.48 -32.89 -26.79
CA ALA A 231 32.05 -33.98 -27.60
C ALA A 231 31.87 -35.34 -26.87
N ASN A 232 31.24 -36.29 -27.54
CA ASN A 232 30.88 -37.64 -26.99
C ASN A 232 29.79 -37.62 -25.90
N ALA A 233 29.07 -36.52 -25.70
CA ALA A 233 28.02 -36.43 -24.71
C ALA A 233 26.81 -37.36 -24.95
N GLY A 234 26.65 -37.93 -26.15
CA GLY A 234 25.63 -38.93 -26.44
C GLY A 234 25.76 -40.24 -25.64
N LYS A 235 26.84 -40.42 -24.88
CA LYS A 235 27.05 -41.57 -23.96
C LYS A 235 26.57 -41.26 -22.54
N LEU A 236 26.26 -39.99 -22.24
CA LEU A 236 25.79 -39.56 -20.92
C LEU A 236 24.28 -39.83 -20.79
N ALA A 237 23.91 -40.40 -19.67
CA ALA A 237 22.53 -40.69 -19.34
C ALA A 237 22.26 -40.44 -17.84
N ALA A 238 21.01 -40.10 -17.52
CA ALA A 238 20.59 -40.02 -16.14
C ALA A 238 20.79 -41.34 -15.40
N LYS A 239 21.01 -41.26 -14.09
CA LYS A 239 21.28 -42.41 -13.17
C LYS A 239 22.61 -43.12 -13.38
N GLN A 240 23.52 -42.63 -14.24
CA GLN A 240 24.87 -43.16 -14.31
C GLN A 240 25.66 -42.90 -13.03
N LEU A 241 26.47 -43.83 -12.60
CA LEU A 241 27.37 -43.71 -11.45
C LEU A 241 28.51 -42.74 -11.80
N VAL A 242 28.84 -41.87 -10.85
CA VAL A 242 29.95 -40.92 -10.96
C VAL A 242 30.87 -41.07 -9.76
N ASN A 243 32.15 -41.28 -10.05
CA ASN A 243 33.20 -41.31 -9.02
C ASN A 243 33.86 -39.93 -8.99
N ILE A 244 33.67 -39.18 -7.89
CA ILE A 244 34.19 -37.83 -7.71
C ILE A 244 35.45 -37.87 -6.86
N ARG A 245 36.56 -37.37 -7.42
CA ARG A 245 37.84 -37.17 -6.71
C ARG A 245 37.94 -35.68 -6.36
N LEU A 246 38.06 -35.41 -5.08
CA LEU A 246 38.22 -34.02 -4.60
C LEU A 246 39.70 -33.61 -4.67
N LEU A 247 39.96 -32.39 -5.13
CA LEU A 247 41.35 -31.89 -5.26
C LEU A 247 42.09 -31.81 -3.92
N ASN A 248 41.37 -31.40 -2.85
CA ASN A 248 41.97 -31.25 -1.52
C ASN A 248 42.07 -32.54 -0.71
N TYR A 249 41.54 -33.67 -1.22
CA TYR A 249 41.53 -34.97 -0.54
C TYR A 249 42.02 -36.08 -1.49
N PRO A 250 43.30 -36.45 -1.41
CA PRO A 250 43.88 -37.44 -2.32
C PRO A 250 43.09 -38.75 -2.32
N ASP A 251 42.72 -39.23 -3.50
CA ASP A 251 41.90 -40.45 -3.66
C ASP A 251 42.51 -41.73 -3.11
N ARG A 252 43.88 -41.81 -3.06
CA ARG A 252 44.60 -42.92 -2.47
C ARG A 252 44.44 -43.03 -0.95
N GLU A 253 44.21 -41.88 -0.27
CA GLU A 253 44.08 -41.85 1.19
C GLU A 253 42.62 -41.76 1.62
N PHE A 254 41.82 -41.01 0.88
CA PHE A 254 40.42 -40.72 1.25
C PHE A 254 39.42 -41.54 0.45
N GLY A 255 39.77 -42.07 -0.72
CA GLY A 255 38.83 -42.70 -1.64
C GLY A 255 38.09 -41.67 -2.51
N VAL A 256 36.97 -42.07 -3.12
CA VAL A 256 36.16 -41.28 -4.00
C VAL A 256 34.76 -41.06 -3.42
N ILE A 257 34.10 -39.96 -3.75
CA ILE A 257 32.68 -39.76 -3.42
C ILE A 257 31.83 -40.32 -4.55
N ASN A 258 30.89 -41.19 -4.22
CA ASN A 258 29.97 -41.81 -5.17
C ASN A 258 28.72 -40.92 -5.35
N GLY A 259 28.40 -40.57 -6.58
CA GLY A 259 27.22 -39.85 -6.96
C GLY A 259 26.48 -40.47 -8.14
N PHE A 260 25.30 -39.94 -8.45
CA PHE A 260 24.54 -40.36 -9.63
C PHE A 260 24.15 -39.12 -10.45
N VAL A 261 24.25 -39.23 -11.77
CA VAL A 261 23.78 -38.21 -12.69
C VAL A 261 22.28 -38.03 -12.49
N GLN A 262 21.87 -36.83 -12.07
CA GLN A 262 20.47 -36.46 -11.90
C GLN A 262 19.91 -35.83 -13.17
N ASN A 263 20.62 -34.83 -13.70
CA ASN A 263 20.19 -34.06 -14.86
C ASN A 263 21.39 -33.69 -15.71
N ILE A 264 21.16 -33.55 -17.02
CA ILE A 264 22.16 -33.15 -18.01
C ILE A 264 21.53 -31.97 -18.77
N ALA A 265 22.22 -30.84 -18.84
CA ALA A 265 21.76 -29.69 -19.59
C ALA A 265 21.61 -30.04 -21.08
N ALA A 266 20.49 -29.68 -21.70
CA ALA A 266 20.23 -29.94 -23.12
C ALA A 266 21.07 -29.06 -24.04
N THR A 267 21.57 -27.91 -23.57
CA THR A 267 22.39 -26.97 -24.34
C THR A 267 23.74 -26.77 -23.68
N PRO A 268 24.85 -26.77 -24.44
CA PRO A 268 26.16 -26.46 -23.92
C PRO A 268 26.28 -24.99 -23.48
N ASP A 269 27.18 -24.72 -22.54
CA ASP A 269 27.55 -23.37 -22.13
C ASP A 269 28.39 -22.67 -23.22
N LYS A 270 28.81 -21.41 -22.97
CA LYS A 270 29.61 -20.62 -23.92
C LYS A 270 30.95 -21.26 -24.27
N ASP A 271 31.46 -22.14 -23.43
CA ASP A 271 32.74 -22.83 -23.58
C ASP A 271 32.55 -24.22 -24.24
N GLY A 272 31.34 -24.57 -24.69
CA GLY A 272 31.01 -25.83 -25.32
C GLY A 272 30.90 -27.04 -24.34
N ASN A 273 30.69 -26.79 -23.05
CA ASN A 273 30.53 -27.80 -22.04
C ASN A 273 29.05 -27.99 -21.65
N LEU A 274 28.64 -29.21 -21.42
CA LEU A 274 27.35 -29.55 -20.81
C LEU A 274 27.46 -29.51 -19.29
N LEU A 275 26.47 -28.84 -18.65
CA LEU A 275 26.33 -28.84 -17.18
C LEU A 275 25.58 -30.10 -16.75
N ILE A 276 26.12 -30.78 -15.76
CA ILE A 276 25.61 -32.06 -15.22
C ILE A 276 25.39 -31.89 -13.74
N ASP A 277 24.16 -32.11 -13.27
CA ASP A 277 23.83 -32.15 -11.86
C ASP A 277 23.98 -33.61 -11.36
N ILE A 278 24.74 -33.78 -10.28
CA ILE A 278 25.06 -35.09 -9.69
C ILE A 278 24.54 -35.09 -8.26
N THR A 279 23.68 -36.03 -7.93
CA THR A 279 23.20 -36.24 -6.56
C THR A 279 24.21 -37.09 -5.79
N LEU A 280 24.38 -36.79 -4.50
CA LEU A 280 25.25 -37.47 -3.57
C LEU A 280 24.40 -38.15 -2.48
N PRO A 281 23.89 -39.37 -2.68
CA PRO A 281 22.97 -40.01 -1.74
C PRO A 281 23.57 -40.25 -0.35
N GLN A 282 24.87 -40.50 -0.30
CA GLN A 282 25.63 -40.71 0.94
C GLN A 282 26.26 -39.40 1.47
N GLY A 283 25.86 -38.25 0.91
CA GLY A 283 26.48 -36.98 1.25
C GLY A 283 27.95 -36.90 0.86
N LEU A 284 28.80 -36.44 1.78
CA LEU A 284 30.25 -36.35 1.57
C LEU A 284 31.01 -37.58 2.17
N LYS A 285 30.37 -38.74 2.28
CA LYS A 285 31.01 -39.98 2.69
C LYS A 285 31.74 -40.62 1.51
N THR A 286 33.00 -40.96 1.71
CA THR A 286 33.82 -41.52 0.65
C THR A 286 33.67 -43.04 0.55
N SER A 287 34.23 -43.65 -0.52
CA SER A 287 34.31 -45.12 -0.70
C SER A 287 35.10 -45.83 0.37
N TYR A 288 35.93 -45.15 1.15
CA TYR A 288 36.67 -45.67 2.31
C TYR A 288 35.95 -45.37 3.63
N GLU A 289 34.66 -45.06 3.56
CA GLU A 289 33.78 -44.74 4.71
C GLU A 289 34.21 -43.55 5.57
N LYS A 290 35.08 -42.67 5.03
CA LYS A 290 35.51 -41.46 5.71
C LYS A 290 34.52 -40.32 5.44
N ASP A 291 34.10 -39.64 6.50
CA ASP A 291 33.28 -38.42 6.39
C ASP A 291 34.17 -37.21 6.13
N ILE A 292 33.88 -36.50 5.03
CA ILE A 292 34.59 -35.27 4.67
C ILE A 292 33.80 -34.09 5.18
N ALA A 293 34.45 -33.19 5.93
CA ALA A 293 33.84 -31.95 6.36
C ALA A 293 33.60 -31.05 5.16
N PHE A 294 32.35 -30.52 5.03
CA PHE A 294 32.00 -29.59 3.96
C PHE A 294 32.84 -28.33 4.09
N GLN A 295 33.54 -27.98 3.04
CA GLN A 295 34.18 -26.69 2.85
C GLN A 295 33.51 -25.96 1.68
N GLN A 296 33.44 -24.64 1.75
CA GLN A 296 32.90 -23.86 0.66
C GLN A 296 33.75 -24.04 -0.60
N GLU A 297 33.10 -24.24 -1.76
CA GLU A 297 33.76 -24.38 -3.06
C GLU A 297 34.75 -25.60 -3.16
N MET A 298 34.31 -26.75 -2.72
CA MET A 298 35.04 -27.99 -2.99
C MET A 298 35.05 -28.29 -4.48
N SER A 299 36.23 -28.37 -5.08
CA SER A 299 36.40 -28.71 -6.48
C SER A 299 37.05 -30.10 -6.64
N GLY A 300 36.83 -30.73 -7.79
CA GLY A 300 37.30 -32.05 -8.07
C GLY A 300 37.13 -32.48 -9.51
N THR A 301 37.50 -33.72 -9.79
CA THR A 301 37.24 -34.36 -11.09
C THR A 301 36.24 -35.50 -10.92
N GLY A 302 35.31 -35.65 -11.85
CA GLY A 302 34.29 -36.71 -11.83
C GLY A 302 34.43 -37.65 -13.02
N ASP A 303 34.54 -38.93 -12.74
CA ASP A 303 34.53 -39.98 -13.78
C ASP A 303 33.10 -40.56 -13.88
N ILE A 304 32.43 -40.29 -14.98
CA ILE A 304 31.08 -40.81 -15.24
C ILE A 304 31.22 -42.20 -15.90
N ILE A 305 30.68 -43.24 -15.26
CA ILE A 305 30.70 -44.58 -15.76
C ILE A 305 29.60 -44.78 -16.80
N THR A 306 29.95 -44.73 -18.08
CA THR A 306 29.00 -44.78 -19.20
C THR A 306 28.58 -46.20 -19.60
N LYS A 307 29.46 -47.20 -19.47
CA LYS A 307 29.18 -48.62 -19.70
C LYS A 307 30.04 -49.46 -18.81
N ASP A 308 29.44 -50.46 -18.16
CA ASP A 308 30.11 -51.50 -17.43
C ASP A 308 30.46 -52.62 -18.41
N LEU A 309 31.59 -52.45 -19.13
CA LEU A 309 32.07 -53.45 -20.07
C LEU A 309 33.01 -54.42 -19.33
N ARG A 310 32.71 -55.73 -19.38
CA ARG A 310 33.61 -56.77 -18.89
C ARG A 310 34.93 -56.73 -19.69
N LEU A 311 36.05 -57.09 -19.04
CA LEU A 311 37.37 -56.99 -19.65
C LEU A 311 37.45 -57.70 -21.02
N LEU A 312 36.77 -58.84 -21.21
CA LEU A 312 36.64 -59.58 -22.46
C LEU A 312 35.92 -58.76 -23.58
N GLU A 313 34.92 -57.99 -23.23
CA GLU A 313 34.18 -57.12 -24.19
C GLU A 313 35.03 -55.93 -24.64
N ARG A 314 35.88 -55.36 -23.77
CA ARG A 314 36.86 -54.33 -24.17
C ARG A 314 37.86 -54.83 -25.20
N PHE A 315 38.36 -56.09 -25.02
CA PHE A 315 39.26 -56.70 -26.00
C PHE A 315 38.57 -56.92 -27.37
N LEU A 316 37.34 -57.41 -27.36
CA LEU A 316 36.59 -57.70 -28.59
C LEU A 316 36.17 -56.37 -29.30
N TYR A 317 35.92 -55.27 -28.62
CA TYR A 317 35.65 -53.97 -29.22
C TYR A 317 36.87 -53.39 -29.92
N GLN A 318 38.09 -53.53 -29.37
CA GLN A 318 39.33 -53.11 -30.06
C GLN A 318 39.61 -53.91 -31.33
N PHE A 319 39.33 -55.20 -31.34
CA PHE A 319 39.46 -56.05 -32.55
C PHE A 319 38.41 -55.70 -33.61
N ARG A 320 37.18 -55.41 -33.20
CA ARG A 320 36.12 -55.06 -34.16
C ARG A 320 36.36 -53.70 -34.88
N ASP A 321 36.99 -52.75 -34.24
CA ASP A 321 37.36 -51.49 -34.85
C ASP A 321 38.55 -51.61 -35.81
N MET A 322 39.43 -52.63 -35.62
CA MET A 322 40.55 -52.94 -36.51
C MET A 322 40.07 -53.66 -37.78
N VAL A 323 38.99 -54.43 -37.72
CA VAL A 323 38.45 -55.22 -38.87
C VAL A 323 37.44 -54.38 -39.70
N ARG A 324 36.97 -53.22 -39.21
CA ARG A 324 36.03 -52.32 -39.89
C ARG A 324 36.67 -51.08 -40.57
N ARG A 325 38.01 -51.04 -40.56
CA ARG A 325 38.79 -50.15 -41.44
C ARG A 325 39.34 -51.01 -42.59
#